data_c267a8d751662e693f54c088b1954eee
#
_entry.id   c267a8d751662e693f54c088b1954eee
#
_cell.length_a   1.000
_cell.length_b   1.000
_cell.length_c   1.000
_cell.angle_alpha   90.00
_cell.angle_beta   90.00
_cell.angle_gamma   90.00
#
_symmetry.space_group_name_H-M   'P 1'
#
loop_
_entity.id
_entity.type
_entity.pdbx_description
1 polymer ?
#
loop_
_entity_poly.entity_id
_entity_poly.type
_entity_poly.pdbx_seq_one_letter_code
_entity_poly.pdbx_strand_id
1 'polypeptide(L)'
;MHPPPVSGGPVTSKVILVGQAPGVREPIAHKPFAWTAGKTLFRWFQEATGLTEEALRAKIYFAAVCRCFPGKAPSGSDRVPDPQEIANCSSWLNREIEILRPRLIIPVGKLAIAQFLGSTKLENVIGRSFRSERAGGRFDLIPLPHPSGASPWHKILPGRDLLARALELIADHSAMKALKNSGLRARGPGKTLLP
;
A
#
# COMPACT_ATOMS: atom_id res chain seq x y z
N MET A 1 -4.62 0.80 -21.06
CA MET A 1 -3.49 0.46 -20.19
C MET A 1 -2.18 0.45 -20.96
N HIS A 2 -1.14 1.09 -20.41
CA HIS A 2 0.17 1.20 -21.05
C HIS A 2 1.18 0.31 -20.29
N PRO A 3 1.78 -0.71 -20.94
CA PRO A 3 2.85 -1.53 -20.36
C PRO A 3 4.14 -0.70 -20.15
N PRO A 4 5.12 -1.19 -19.40
CA PRO A 4 5.13 -2.46 -18.70
C PRO A 4 4.31 -2.47 -17.41
N PRO A 5 3.91 -3.65 -16.89
CA PRO A 5 3.30 -3.74 -15.57
C PRO A 5 4.33 -3.37 -14.48
N VAL A 6 3.86 -2.71 -13.44
CA VAL A 6 4.68 -2.32 -12.30
C VAL A 6 4.25 -3.13 -11.08
N SER A 7 5.22 -3.79 -10.46
CA SER A 7 5.03 -4.54 -9.21
C SER A 7 6.09 -4.15 -8.19
N GLY A 8 5.80 -4.43 -6.92
CA GLY A 8 6.83 -4.41 -5.89
C GLY A 8 7.88 -5.50 -6.10
N GLY A 9 8.96 -5.45 -5.34
CA GLY A 9 9.96 -6.51 -5.32
C GLY A 9 9.36 -7.85 -4.85
N PRO A 10 10.08 -8.97 -5.06
CA PRO A 10 9.63 -10.31 -4.65
C PRO A 10 9.72 -10.46 -3.13
N VAL A 11 8.77 -9.88 -2.41
CA VAL A 11 8.72 -9.88 -0.95
C VAL A 11 7.58 -10.77 -0.47
N THR A 12 7.91 -11.82 0.28
CA THR A 12 6.90 -12.61 1.01
C THR A 12 6.55 -11.88 2.30
N SER A 13 5.38 -11.27 2.36
CA SER A 13 4.93 -10.45 3.49
C SER A 13 3.54 -10.80 3.96
N LYS A 14 3.30 -10.62 5.27
CA LYS A 14 1.96 -10.66 5.86
C LYS A 14 1.27 -9.29 5.86
N VAL A 15 1.91 -8.28 5.27
CA VAL A 15 1.36 -6.94 5.04
C VAL A 15 1.40 -6.62 3.56
N ILE A 16 0.25 -6.31 2.99
CA ILE A 16 0.10 -5.88 1.59
C ILE A 16 -0.37 -4.42 1.58
N LEU A 17 0.33 -3.57 0.84
CA LEU A 17 -0.13 -2.22 0.52
C LEU A 17 -0.69 -2.23 -0.91
N VAL A 18 -1.92 -1.78 -1.09
CA VAL A 18 -2.62 -1.80 -2.39
C VAL A 18 -2.86 -0.38 -2.87
N GLY A 19 -2.17 0.04 -3.92
CA GLY A 19 -2.41 1.29 -4.63
C GLY A 19 -3.51 1.19 -5.70
N GLN A 20 -3.79 2.29 -6.39
CA GLN A 20 -4.74 2.34 -7.49
C GLN A 20 -4.18 1.71 -8.77
N ALA A 21 -3.17 2.35 -9.34
CA ALA A 21 -2.46 1.99 -10.56
C ALA A 21 -1.16 2.80 -10.62
N PRO A 22 -0.16 2.37 -11.41
CA PRO A 22 1.04 3.16 -11.63
C PRO A 22 0.74 4.52 -12.25
N GLY A 23 1.46 5.55 -11.81
CA GLY A 23 1.53 6.84 -12.51
C GLY A 23 2.54 6.79 -13.66
N VAL A 24 2.63 7.87 -14.46
CA VAL A 24 3.46 7.93 -15.67
C VAL A 24 4.96 7.64 -15.44
N ARG A 25 5.47 7.92 -14.25
CA ARG A 25 6.90 7.74 -13.91
C ARG A 25 7.25 6.34 -13.40
N GLU A 26 6.28 5.60 -12.92
CA GLU A 26 6.52 4.32 -12.25
C GLU A 26 6.89 3.19 -13.21
N PRO A 27 6.37 3.10 -14.45
CA PRO A 27 6.86 2.16 -15.44
C PRO A 27 8.35 2.38 -15.79
N ILE A 28 8.82 3.64 -15.79
CA ILE A 28 10.23 3.97 -16.06
C ILE A 28 11.11 3.57 -14.87
N ALA A 29 10.64 3.82 -13.66
CA ALA A 29 11.37 3.49 -12.43
C ALA A 29 11.26 2.00 -12.04
N HIS A 30 10.39 1.23 -12.68
CA HIS A 30 10.06 -0.16 -12.33
C HIS A 30 9.74 -0.35 -10.85
N LYS A 31 9.12 0.65 -10.21
CA LYS A 31 8.82 0.66 -8.78
C LYS A 31 7.46 1.31 -8.52
N PRO A 32 6.57 0.69 -7.73
CA PRO A 32 5.34 1.34 -7.28
C PRO A 32 5.67 2.47 -6.30
N PHE A 33 4.89 3.54 -6.33
CA PHE A 33 5.09 4.72 -5.50
C PHE A 33 6.50 5.35 -5.64
N ALA A 34 7.02 5.43 -6.86
CA ALA A 34 8.38 5.94 -7.13
C ALA A 34 8.46 7.47 -7.25
N TRP A 35 7.34 8.20 -7.15
CA TRP A 35 7.29 9.64 -7.38
C TRP A 35 6.71 10.41 -6.17
N THR A 36 6.17 11.60 -6.38
CA THR A 36 5.72 12.52 -5.32
C THR A 36 4.73 11.92 -4.33
N ALA A 37 3.78 11.12 -4.80
CA ALA A 37 2.85 10.40 -3.94
C ALA A 37 3.58 9.41 -3.03
N GLY A 38 4.58 8.71 -3.56
CA GLY A 38 5.41 7.80 -2.78
C GLY A 38 6.21 8.51 -1.68
N LYS A 39 6.82 9.66 -1.99
CA LYS A 39 7.55 10.46 -0.97
C LYS A 39 6.66 10.80 0.22
N THR A 40 5.41 11.17 -0.03
CA THR A 40 4.43 11.47 1.03
C THR A 40 4.06 10.21 1.80
N LEU A 41 3.77 9.11 1.09
CA LEU A 41 3.41 7.82 1.71
C LEU A 41 4.52 7.30 2.62
N PHE A 42 5.76 7.25 2.12
CA PHE A 42 6.91 6.75 2.90
C PHE A 42 7.23 7.64 4.09
N ARG A 43 7.06 8.95 3.99
CA ARG A 43 7.17 9.85 5.12
C ARG A 43 6.13 9.52 6.21
N TRP A 44 4.87 9.32 5.86
CA TRP A 44 3.83 8.91 6.82
C TRP A 44 4.21 7.62 7.56
N PHE A 45 4.69 6.63 6.83
CA PHE A 45 5.14 5.38 7.44
C PHE A 45 6.37 5.57 8.32
N GLN A 46 7.33 6.38 7.91
CA GLN A 46 8.52 6.65 8.69
C GLN A 46 8.17 7.36 10.00
N GLU A 47 7.31 8.36 9.96
CA GLU A 47 6.82 9.09 11.14
C GLU A 47 6.07 8.16 12.11
N ALA A 48 5.21 7.29 11.59
CA ALA A 48 4.38 6.42 12.42
C ALA A 48 5.10 5.16 12.92
N THR A 49 5.99 4.58 12.12
CA THR A 49 6.58 3.26 12.39
C THR A 49 8.08 3.28 12.64
N GLY A 50 8.77 4.35 12.27
CA GLY A 50 10.24 4.45 12.26
C GLY A 50 10.90 3.69 11.10
N LEU A 51 10.14 3.05 10.20
CA LEU A 51 10.70 2.32 9.06
C LEU A 51 10.97 3.26 7.90
N THR A 52 12.19 3.21 7.35
CA THR A 52 12.57 3.94 6.14
C THR A 52 11.88 3.37 4.89
N GLU A 53 11.89 4.11 3.78
CA GLU A 53 11.37 3.61 2.49
C GLU A 53 12.02 2.28 2.10
N GLU A 54 13.34 2.18 2.24
CA GLU A 54 14.09 0.95 1.92
C GLU A 54 13.62 -0.23 2.76
N ALA A 55 13.49 -0.04 4.08
CA ALA A 55 13.02 -1.06 4.99
C ALA A 55 11.57 -1.48 4.69
N LEU A 56 10.69 -0.53 4.33
CA LEU A 56 9.32 -0.83 3.93
C LEU A 56 9.27 -1.65 2.64
N ARG A 57 10.04 -1.25 1.62
CA ARG A 57 10.11 -1.98 0.34
C ARG A 57 10.66 -3.39 0.49
N ALA A 58 11.56 -3.61 1.43
CA ALA A 58 12.11 -4.94 1.73
C ALA A 58 11.15 -5.83 2.54
N LYS A 59 10.13 -5.26 3.20
CA LYS A 59 9.30 -5.99 4.18
C LYS A 59 7.81 -6.00 3.86
N ILE A 60 7.29 -5.06 3.09
CA ILE A 60 5.88 -4.96 2.71
C ILE A 60 5.73 -5.32 1.24
N TYR A 61 4.71 -6.10 0.90
CA TYR A 61 4.37 -6.36 -0.48
C TYR A 61 3.56 -5.21 -1.06
N PHE A 62 4.02 -4.62 -2.17
CA PHE A 62 3.36 -3.52 -2.85
C PHE A 62 2.56 -4.04 -4.03
N ALA A 63 1.25 -3.96 -3.92
CA ALA A 63 0.27 -4.31 -4.93
C ALA A 63 -0.44 -3.07 -5.50
N ALA A 64 -1.23 -3.26 -6.54
CA ALA A 64 -2.15 -2.26 -7.06
C ALA A 64 -3.39 -2.92 -7.65
N VAL A 65 -4.50 -2.18 -7.73
CA VAL A 65 -5.74 -2.63 -8.39
C VAL A 65 -5.47 -2.93 -9.86
N CYS A 66 -4.74 -2.03 -10.54
CA CYS A 66 -4.25 -2.26 -11.90
C CYS A 66 -2.72 -2.14 -11.94
N ARG A 67 -2.07 -2.97 -12.77
CA ARG A 67 -0.61 -3.08 -12.81
C ARG A 67 0.06 -2.20 -13.84
N CYS A 68 -0.68 -1.70 -14.83
CA CYS A 68 -0.18 -0.84 -15.90
C CYS A 68 -0.66 0.59 -15.72
N PHE A 69 0.09 1.53 -16.26
CA PHE A 69 -0.31 2.93 -16.29
C PHE A 69 -1.60 3.12 -17.11
N PRO A 70 -2.67 3.70 -16.56
CA PRO A 70 -3.94 3.82 -17.25
C PRO A 70 -3.97 4.93 -18.33
N GLY A 71 -2.96 5.77 -18.39
CA GLY A 71 -2.91 6.94 -19.28
C GLY A 71 -3.28 8.23 -18.57
N LYS A 72 -3.33 9.32 -19.34
CA LYS A 72 -3.70 10.65 -18.87
C LYS A 72 -5.17 10.94 -19.11
N ALA A 73 -5.77 11.65 -18.16
CA ALA A 73 -7.08 12.29 -18.36
C ALA A 73 -6.91 13.57 -19.20
N PRO A 74 -8.00 14.12 -19.80
CA PRO A 74 -7.96 15.40 -20.51
C PRO A 74 -7.42 16.57 -19.67
N SER A 75 -7.55 16.48 -18.35
CA SER A 75 -7.00 17.47 -17.39
C SER A 75 -5.48 17.39 -17.23
N GLY A 76 -4.80 16.41 -17.86
CA GLY A 76 -3.36 16.17 -17.70
C GLY A 76 -2.98 15.35 -16.47
N SER A 77 -3.90 15.08 -15.56
CA SER A 77 -3.69 14.17 -14.42
C SER A 77 -3.68 12.71 -14.87
N ASP A 78 -3.17 11.80 -14.02
CA ASP A 78 -3.27 10.38 -14.30
C ASP A 78 -4.73 9.93 -14.22
N ARG A 79 -5.18 9.16 -15.22
CA ARG A 79 -6.55 8.66 -15.31
C ARG A 79 -6.80 7.58 -14.26
N VAL A 80 -8.01 7.55 -13.73
CA VAL A 80 -8.47 6.40 -12.95
C VAL A 80 -8.77 5.25 -13.90
N PRO A 81 -8.34 4.01 -13.61
CA PRO A 81 -8.72 2.84 -14.40
C PRO A 81 -10.24 2.71 -14.52
N ASP A 82 -10.71 2.32 -15.71
CA ASP A 82 -12.13 2.05 -15.93
C ASP A 82 -12.55 0.66 -15.38
N PRO A 83 -13.86 0.38 -15.30
CA PRO A 83 -14.35 -0.89 -14.75
C PRO A 83 -13.84 -2.12 -15.49
N GLN A 84 -13.66 -2.07 -16.81
CA GLN A 84 -13.16 -3.20 -17.60
C GLN A 84 -11.67 -3.46 -17.30
N GLU A 85 -10.88 -2.41 -17.20
CA GLU A 85 -9.48 -2.51 -16.82
C GLU A 85 -9.30 -3.09 -15.42
N ILE A 86 -10.16 -2.68 -14.47
CA ILE A 86 -10.18 -3.21 -13.12
C ILE A 86 -10.54 -4.70 -13.12
N ALA A 87 -11.57 -5.08 -13.87
CA ALA A 87 -12.00 -6.47 -13.99
C ALA A 87 -10.87 -7.35 -14.56
N ASN A 88 -10.21 -6.91 -15.63
CA ASN A 88 -9.10 -7.64 -16.26
C ASN A 88 -7.89 -7.80 -15.32
N CYS A 89 -7.67 -6.87 -14.39
CA CYS A 89 -6.57 -6.92 -13.44
C CYS A 89 -6.91 -7.65 -12.13
N SER A 90 -8.20 -7.88 -11.83
CA SER A 90 -8.66 -8.35 -10.52
C SER A 90 -8.10 -9.72 -10.11
N SER A 91 -7.87 -10.61 -11.07
CA SER A 91 -7.30 -11.94 -10.84
C SER A 91 -5.90 -11.90 -10.23
N TRP A 92 -5.09 -10.90 -10.58
CA TRP A 92 -3.74 -10.74 -10.05
C TRP A 92 -3.76 -10.43 -8.56
N LEU A 93 -4.56 -9.45 -8.13
CA LEU A 93 -4.69 -9.10 -6.72
C LEU A 93 -5.25 -10.26 -5.90
N ASN A 94 -6.23 -11.00 -6.43
CA ASN A 94 -6.77 -12.19 -5.77
C ASN A 94 -5.69 -13.26 -5.58
N ARG A 95 -4.90 -13.53 -6.62
CA ARG A 95 -3.83 -14.53 -6.55
C ARG A 95 -2.73 -14.15 -5.57
N GLU A 96 -2.40 -12.87 -5.47
CA GLU A 96 -1.45 -12.37 -4.47
C GLU A 96 -1.95 -12.55 -3.05
N ILE A 97 -3.22 -12.25 -2.78
CA ILE A 97 -3.85 -12.47 -1.48
C ILE A 97 -3.85 -13.96 -1.14
N GLU A 98 -4.20 -14.82 -2.10
CA GLU A 98 -4.21 -16.28 -1.92
C GLU A 98 -2.83 -16.84 -1.57
N ILE A 99 -1.79 -16.39 -2.29
CA ILE A 99 -0.40 -16.87 -2.08
C ILE A 99 0.18 -16.34 -0.77
N LEU A 100 0.07 -15.03 -0.53
CA LEU A 100 0.74 -14.38 0.59
C LEU A 100 0.01 -14.59 1.91
N ARG A 101 -1.30 -14.83 1.87
CA ARG A 101 -2.15 -14.97 3.06
C ARG A 101 -1.87 -13.85 4.07
N PRO A 102 -2.13 -12.58 3.69
CA PRO A 102 -1.81 -11.43 4.52
C PRO A 102 -2.59 -11.47 5.84
N ARG A 103 -2.07 -10.79 6.85
CA ARG A 103 -2.77 -10.46 8.09
C ARG A 103 -3.28 -9.02 8.09
N LEU A 104 -2.64 -8.17 7.30
CA LEU A 104 -3.00 -6.76 7.12
C LEU A 104 -2.95 -6.38 5.64
N ILE A 105 -4.03 -5.78 5.15
CA ILE A 105 -4.04 -5.09 3.86
C ILE A 105 -4.28 -3.59 4.11
N ILE A 106 -3.48 -2.75 3.46
CA ILE A 106 -3.55 -1.29 3.55
C ILE A 106 -3.96 -0.76 2.17
N PRO A 107 -5.26 -0.61 1.88
CA PRO A 107 -5.71 -0.01 0.63
C PRO A 107 -5.50 1.51 0.67
N VAL A 108 -4.85 2.07 -0.37
CA VAL A 108 -4.45 3.47 -0.46
C VAL A 108 -5.24 4.17 -1.57
N GLY A 109 -6.09 5.11 -1.18
CA GLY A 109 -6.94 5.89 -2.07
C GLY A 109 -8.29 5.23 -2.38
N LYS A 110 -9.24 6.06 -2.86
CA LYS A 110 -10.66 5.67 -3.03
C LYS A 110 -10.84 4.39 -3.84
N LEU A 111 -10.12 4.23 -4.97
CA LEU A 111 -10.29 3.06 -5.84
C LEU A 111 -9.84 1.77 -5.14
N ALA A 112 -8.67 1.79 -4.49
CA ALA A 112 -8.18 0.63 -3.75
C ALA A 112 -9.09 0.29 -2.56
N ILE A 113 -9.58 1.29 -1.84
CA ILE A 113 -10.55 1.12 -0.74
C ILE A 113 -11.84 0.47 -1.25
N ALA A 114 -12.35 0.95 -2.40
CA ALA A 114 -13.60 0.43 -2.97
C ALA A 114 -13.52 -1.05 -3.38
N GLN A 115 -12.32 -1.58 -3.64
CA GLN A 115 -12.13 -3.01 -3.95
C GLN A 115 -12.43 -3.94 -2.77
N PHE A 116 -12.44 -3.41 -1.55
CA PHE A 116 -12.63 -4.17 -0.31
C PHE A 116 -13.89 -3.75 0.47
N LEU A 117 -14.22 -2.47 0.48
CA LEU A 117 -15.27 -1.89 1.32
C LEU A 117 -16.43 -1.29 0.52
N GLY A 118 -16.40 -1.40 -0.81
CA GLY A 118 -17.36 -0.74 -1.68
C GLY A 118 -17.14 0.78 -1.77
N SER A 119 -18.00 1.46 -2.50
CA SER A 119 -17.94 2.93 -2.64
C SER A 119 -18.40 3.61 -1.35
N THR A 120 -17.54 4.42 -0.75
CA THR A 120 -17.80 5.09 0.53
C THR A 120 -17.05 6.41 0.65
N LYS A 121 -17.49 7.29 1.56
CA LYS A 121 -16.77 8.52 1.91
C LYS A 121 -15.53 8.16 2.74
N LEU A 122 -14.43 8.89 2.54
CA LEU A 122 -13.19 8.66 3.27
C LEU A 122 -13.36 8.81 4.79
N GLU A 123 -14.19 9.73 5.23
CA GLU A 123 -14.48 10.00 6.64
C GLU A 123 -15.10 8.79 7.36
N ASN A 124 -15.77 7.91 6.62
CA ASN A 124 -16.39 6.71 7.19
C ASN A 124 -15.41 5.57 7.40
N VAL A 125 -14.26 5.58 6.74
CA VAL A 125 -13.35 4.42 6.70
C VAL A 125 -11.92 4.73 7.15
N ILE A 126 -11.42 5.96 6.93
CA ILE A 126 -10.08 6.32 7.40
C ILE A 126 -10.09 6.46 8.94
N GLY A 127 -9.00 6.00 9.58
CA GLY A 127 -8.89 5.96 11.04
C GLY A 127 -9.65 4.81 11.69
N ARG A 128 -10.05 3.81 10.92
CA ARG A 128 -10.74 2.60 11.38
C ARG A 128 -10.06 1.34 10.85
N SER A 129 -10.26 0.23 11.56
CA SER A 129 -9.88 -1.11 11.14
C SER A 129 -11.12 -1.94 10.87
N PHE A 130 -11.08 -2.75 9.81
CA PHE A 130 -12.17 -3.64 9.40
C PHE A 130 -11.64 -5.05 9.24
N ARG A 131 -12.43 -6.07 9.57
CA ARG A 131 -12.14 -7.44 9.19
C ARG A 131 -12.75 -7.74 7.83
N SER A 132 -12.00 -8.42 6.99
CA SER A 132 -12.43 -8.79 5.65
C SER A 132 -11.97 -10.20 5.30
N GLU A 133 -12.65 -10.78 4.33
CA GLU A 133 -12.30 -12.08 3.76
C GLU A 133 -12.35 -11.98 2.24
N ARG A 134 -11.28 -12.46 1.58
CA ARG A 134 -11.17 -12.49 0.13
C ARG A 134 -10.16 -13.54 -0.30
N ALA A 135 -10.42 -14.24 -1.41
CA ALA A 135 -9.53 -15.26 -1.97
C ALA A 135 -9.08 -16.31 -0.92
N GLY A 136 -10.03 -16.75 -0.05
CA GLY A 136 -9.79 -17.74 0.99
C GLY A 136 -8.89 -17.27 2.14
N GLY A 137 -8.57 -15.99 2.24
CA GLY A 137 -7.79 -15.37 3.32
C GLY A 137 -8.62 -14.43 4.17
N ARG A 138 -8.39 -14.44 5.50
CA ARG A 138 -8.93 -13.45 6.45
C ARG A 138 -7.85 -12.49 6.86
N PHE A 139 -8.14 -11.21 6.85
CA PHE A 139 -7.18 -10.15 7.16
C PHE A 139 -7.89 -8.92 7.72
N ASP A 140 -7.12 -8.08 8.38
CA ASP A 140 -7.56 -6.75 8.77
C ASP A 140 -7.28 -5.74 7.65
N LEU A 141 -8.19 -4.78 7.49
CA LEU A 141 -8.07 -3.66 6.56
C LEU A 141 -7.88 -2.37 7.34
N ILE A 142 -6.85 -1.60 7.03
CA ILE A 142 -6.66 -0.24 7.56
C ILE A 142 -6.44 0.69 6.37
N PRO A 143 -7.52 1.38 5.91
CA PRO A 143 -7.45 2.23 4.73
C PRO A 143 -6.66 3.51 4.96
N LEU A 144 -5.96 3.97 3.91
CA LEU A 144 -5.29 5.27 3.86
C LEU A 144 -5.86 6.14 2.72
N PRO A 145 -5.90 7.47 2.89
CA PRO A 145 -6.22 8.37 1.79
C PRO A 145 -5.11 8.34 0.73
N HIS A 146 -5.39 8.84 -0.47
CA HIS A 146 -4.37 8.95 -1.50
C HIS A 146 -3.32 10.01 -1.12
N PRO A 147 -2.02 9.72 -1.17
CA PRO A 147 -0.96 10.61 -0.69
C PRO A 147 -0.55 11.70 -1.69
N SER A 148 -1.24 11.83 -2.83
CA SER A 148 -0.90 12.85 -3.83
C SER A 148 -1.23 14.27 -3.34
N GLY A 149 -0.46 15.23 -3.82
CA GLY A 149 -0.71 16.65 -3.55
C GLY A 149 -2.01 17.19 -4.17
N ALA A 150 -2.58 16.49 -5.15
CA ALA A 150 -3.85 16.86 -5.79
C ALA A 150 -5.08 16.73 -4.86
N SER A 151 -4.96 15.96 -3.78
CA SER A 151 -6.03 15.83 -2.77
C SER A 151 -5.60 16.51 -1.47
N PRO A 152 -6.17 17.67 -1.10
CA PRO A 152 -5.85 18.33 0.17
C PRO A 152 -6.49 17.64 1.38
N TRP A 153 -7.37 16.65 1.19
CA TRP A 153 -8.18 16.02 2.23
C TRP A 153 -7.38 15.59 3.47
N HIS A 154 -6.20 15.01 3.27
CA HIS A 154 -5.33 14.55 4.36
C HIS A 154 -4.58 15.70 5.08
N LYS A 155 -4.73 16.96 4.63
CA LYS A 155 -4.09 18.14 5.23
C LYS A 155 -5.05 18.98 6.06
N ILE A 156 -6.35 18.80 5.89
CA ILE A 156 -7.42 19.55 6.54
C ILE A 156 -8.27 18.64 7.43
N LEU A 157 -8.99 19.23 8.39
CA LEU A 157 -9.94 18.49 9.22
C LEU A 157 -11.16 18.05 8.42
N PRO A 158 -11.73 16.87 8.72
CA PRO A 158 -11.27 15.88 9.71
C PRO A 158 -10.18 14.94 9.17
N GLY A 159 -9.80 15.06 7.91
CA GLY A 159 -8.92 14.13 7.20
C GLY A 159 -7.54 14.00 7.82
N ARG A 160 -6.97 15.10 8.33
CA ARG A 160 -5.67 15.10 9.02
C ARG A 160 -5.69 14.21 10.25
N ASP A 161 -6.69 14.35 11.11
CA ASP A 161 -6.77 13.60 12.37
C ASP A 161 -7.14 12.12 12.12
N LEU A 162 -7.98 11.87 11.12
CA LEU A 162 -8.31 10.50 10.70
C LEU A 162 -7.09 9.79 10.10
N LEU A 163 -6.25 10.50 9.33
CA LEU A 163 -4.98 9.95 8.83
C LEU A 163 -4.03 9.60 9.98
N ALA A 164 -3.85 10.50 10.96
CA ALA A 164 -3.01 10.25 12.13
C ALA A 164 -3.46 8.96 12.83
N ARG A 165 -4.76 8.83 13.11
CA ARG A 165 -5.33 7.64 13.72
C ARG A 165 -5.13 6.37 12.87
N ALA A 166 -5.27 6.44 11.54
CA ALA A 166 -5.03 5.30 10.66
C ALA A 166 -3.57 4.82 10.74
N LEU A 167 -2.63 5.76 10.79
CA LEU A 167 -1.20 5.46 10.91
C LEU A 167 -0.84 4.85 12.27
N GLU A 168 -1.46 5.30 13.35
CA GLU A 168 -1.35 4.68 14.68
C GLU A 168 -1.85 3.23 14.66
N LEU A 169 -3.06 2.99 14.10
CA LEU A 169 -3.61 1.64 13.96
C LEU A 169 -2.69 0.72 13.14
N ILE A 170 -2.08 1.23 12.07
CA ILE A 170 -1.11 0.48 11.27
C ILE A 170 0.14 0.17 12.10
N ALA A 171 0.72 1.16 12.78
CA ALA A 171 1.93 0.98 13.60
C ALA A 171 1.72 -0.03 14.73
N ASP A 172 0.53 -0.04 15.32
CA ASP A 172 0.15 -0.93 16.42
C ASP A 172 -0.26 -2.32 15.99
N HIS A 173 -0.58 -2.50 14.70
CA HIS A 173 -1.00 -3.80 14.19
C HIS A 173 0.08 -4.86 14.36
N SER A 174 -0.31 -6.07 14.85
CA SER A 174 0.62 -7.15 15.17
C SER A 174 1.53 -7.57 13.99
N ALA A 175 1.00 -7.53 12.76
CA ALA A 175 1.79 -7.83 11.56
C ALA A 175 2.87 -6.76 11.30
N MET A 176 2.59 -5.47 11.54
CA MET A 176 3.57 -4.39 11.41
C MET A 176 4.64 -4.48 12.51
N LYS A 177 4.24 -4.74 13.74
CA LYS A 177 5.18 -4.96 14.86
C LYS A 177 6.11 -6.15 14.60
N ALA A 178 5.61 -7.23 14.01
CA ALA A 178 6.43 -8.37 13.63
C ALA A 178 7.48 -8.01 12.54
N LEU A 179 7.12 -7.17 11.56
CA LEU A 179 8.06 -6.70 10.54
C LEU A 179 9.18 -5.83 11.13
N LYS A 180 8.88 -4.99 12.13
CA LYS A 180 9.90 -4.18 12.83
C LYS A 180 10.92 -5.08 13.53
N ASN A 181 10.45 -6.09 14.25
CA ASN A 181 11.28 -6.98 15.05
C ASN A 181 12.15 -7.96 14.23
N SER A 182 11.72 -8.31 13.01
CA SER A 182 12.50 -9.19 12.12
C SER A 182 13.84 -8.60 11.66
N GLY A 183 14.04 -7.28 11.79
CA GLY A 183 15.33 -6.62 11.52
C GLY A 183 16.32 -6.61 12.67
N LEU A 184 15.87 -6.83 13.90
CA LEU A 184 16.73 -6.86 15.09
C LEU A 184 17.45 -8.21 15.30
N ARG A 185 16.90 -9.30 14.75
CA ARG A 185 17.50 -10.64 14.89
C ARG A 185 18.65 -10.96 13.92
N ALA A 186 18.92 -10.13 12.93
CA ALA A 186 19.97 -10.33 11.94
C ALA A 186 21.36 -9.80 12.37
N ARG A 187 21.50 -9.25 13.58
CA ARG A 187 22.77 -8.82 14.16
C ARG A 187 23.08 -9.61 15.43
N GLY A 188 23.16 -10.92 15.32
CA GLY A 188 23.85 -11.75 16.30
C GLY A 188 25.37 -11.56 16.14
N PRO A 189 26.16 -11.52 17.24
CA PRO A 189 27.60 -11.32 17.16
C PRO A 189 28.23 -12.48 16.39
N GLY A 190 28.96 -12.13 15.34
CA GLY A 190 29.79 -13.09 14.62
C GLY A 190 30.73 -13.78 15.59
N LYS A 191 30.62 -15.10 15.72
CA LYS A 191 31.65 -15.92 16.34
C LYS A 191 32.88 -15.81 15.44
N THR A 192 33.84 -15.00 15.86
CA THR A 192 35.22 -15.07 15.38
C THR A 192 35.73 -16.45 15.71
N LEU A 193 35.79 -17.33 14.74
CA LEU A 193 36.66 -18.51 14.81
C LEU A 193 38.06 -17.98 14.45
N LEU A 194 38.93 -17.87 15.44
CA LEU A 194 40.35 -17.77 15.25
C LEU A 194 40.92 -19.18 15.08
N PRO A 195 42.07 -19.29 14.37
CA PRO A 195 42.64 -20.51 13.83
C PRO A 195 43.12 -21.53 14.86
#